data_e0c926c357eb188070e601b9524ed2c7
#
_entry.id   e0c926c357eb188070e601b9524ed2c7
#
_cell.length_a   1.000
_cell.length_b   1.000
_cell.length_c   1.000
_cell.angle_alpha   90.00
_cell.angle_beta   90.00
_cell.angle_gamma   90.00
#
_symmetry.space_group_name_H-M   'P 1'
#
loop_
_entity.id
_entity.type
_entity.pdbx_description
1 polymer ?
#
loop_
_entity_poly.entity_id
_entity_poly.type
_entity_poly.pdbx_seq_one_letter_code
_entity_poly.pdbx_strand_id
1 'polypeptide(L)'
;MKMAGFDWDSGNWPKCGKHGMSREEIERLFLEGEAVVAPDRKHSTPTESRHIAAGRVDGRAMFVAFAFRGELIRPISARYMHAKEASNYEAST
;
A
#
# COMPACT_ATOMS: atom_id res chain seq x y z
N MET A 1 -8.42 1.64 9.80
CA MET A 1 -8.11 0.20 9.65
C MET A 1 -7.45 -0.30 10.91
N LYS A 2 -7.98 -1.37 11.48
CA LYS A 2 -7.34 -2.01 12.64
C LYS A 2 -6.21 -2.92 12.19
N MET A 3 -5.02 -2.73 12.75
CA MET A 3 -3.87 -3.57 12.46
C MET A 3 -2.96 -3.61 13.69
N ALA A 4 -2.20 -4.69 13.83
CA ALA A 4 -1.24 -4.86 14.93
C ALA A 4 0.16 -4.39 14.54
N GLY A 5 0.41 -4.11 13.30
CA GLY A 5 1.70 -3.66 12.81
C GLY A 5 1.94 -4.11 11.37
N PHE A 6 3.22 -4.21 11.01
CA PHE A 6 3.64 -4.53 9.65
C PHE A 6 4.56 -5.73 9.64
N ASP A 7 4.47 -6.52 8.57
CA ASP A 7 5.29 -7.71 8.37
C ASP A 7 6.32 -7.42 7.28
N TRP A 8 7.56 -7.14 7.68
CA TRP A 8 8.67 -6.87 6.80
C TRP A 8 9.73 -7.97 6.89
N ASP A 9 10.23 -8.40 5.75
CA ASP A 9 11.38 -9.31 5.67
C ASP A 9 12.08 -9.16 4.32
N SER A 10 13.07 -9.99 4.05
CA SER A 10 13.81 -9.95 2.79
C SER A 10 12.97 -10.34 1.58
N GLY A 11 11.79 -10.92 1.80
CA GLY A 11 10.86 -11.30 0.72
C GLY A 11 10.04 -10.14 0.18
N ASN A 12 9.88 -9.06 0.94
CA ASN A 12 9.05 -7.93 0.49
C ASN A 12 9.76 -6.58 0.52
N TRP A 13 10.72 -6.35 1.43
CA TRP A 13 11.31 -5.02 1.53
C TRP A 13 12.07 -4.56 0.27
N PRO A 14 12.95 -5.34 -0.33
CA PRO A 14 13.66 -4.86 -1.52
C PRO A 14 12.70 -4.46 -2.65
N LYS A 15 11.60 -5.18 -2.81
CA LYS A 15 10.59 -4.90 -3.82
C LYS A 15 9.82 -3.62 -3.52
N CYS A 16 9.44 -3.41 -2.27
CA CYS A 16 8.72 -2.21 -1.85
C CYS A 16 9.60 -0.96 -1.92
N GLY A 17 10.90 -1.09 -1.67
CA GLY A 17 11.84 0.02 -1.74
C GLY A 17 12.35 0.36 -3.14
N LYS A 18 11.98 -0.43 -4.13
CA LYS A 18 12.49 -0.32 -5.50
C LYS A 18 12.28 1.05 -6.15
N HIS A 19 11.21 1.72 -5.82
CA HIS A 19 10.84 3.02 -6.39
C HIS A 19 11.19 4.20 -5.49
N GLY A 20 12.09 4.00 -4.54
CA GLY A 20 12.60 5.06 -3.67
C GLY A 20 11.76 5.37 -2.44
N MET A 21 10.73 4.60 -2.19
CA MET A 21 9.88 4.78 -1.02
C MET A 21 10.49 4.12 0.21
N SER A 22 10.45 4.79 1.37
CA SER A 22 10.93 4.22 2.62
C SER A 22 9.85 3.36 3.29
N ARG A 23 10.27 2.48 4.21
CA ARG A 23 9.32 1.72 5.04
C ARG A 23 8.41 2.65 5.81
N GLU A 24 8.98 3.71 6.36
CA GLU A 24 8.23 4.69 7.14
C GLU A 24 7.13 5.35 6.31
N GLU A 25 7.42 5.75 5.07
CA GLU A 25 6.40 6.32 4.20
C GLU A 25 5.26 5.35 3.94
N ILE A 26 5.59 4.09 3.67
CA ILE A 26 4.59 3.05 3.44
C ILE A 26 3.73 2.84 4.68
N GLU A 27 4.35 2.76 5.85
CA GLU A 27 3.62 2.57 7.10
C GLU A 27 2.72 3.76 7.42
N ARG A 28 3.19 4.98 7.16
CA ARG A 28 2.40 6.19 7.39
C ARG A 28 1.13 6.23 6.55
N LEU A 29 1.16 5.67 5.34
CA LEU A 29 -0.04 5.59 4.51
C LEU A 29 -1.19 4.91 5.25
N PHE A 30 -0.89 3.86 6.01
CA PHE A 30 -1.89 3.12 6.78
C PHE A 30 -2.17 3.78 8.13
N LEU A 31 -1.15 4.29 8.80
CA LEU A 31 -1.26 4.82 10.15
C LEU A 31 -1.95 6.19 10.21
N GLU A 32 -1.79 7.02 9.19
CA GLU A 32 -2.38 8.36 9.17
C GLU A 32 -3.84 8.37 8.67
N GLY A 33 -4.39 7.20 8.35
CA GLY A 33 -5.82 7.01 8.24
C GLY A 33 -6.51 7.53 6.99
N GLU A 34 -5.77 7.96 5.97
CA GLU A 34 -6.39 8.54 4.76
C GLU A 34 -6.32 7.63 3.54
N ALA A 35 -5.88 6.39 3.72
CA ALA A 35 -5.79 5.45 2.61
C ALA A 35 -7.16 4.93 2.21
N VAL A 36 -7.41 4.92 0.91
CA VAL A 36 -8.55 4.24 0.31
C VAL A 36 -8.08 2.82 -0.05
N VAL A 37 -8.77 1.82 0.47
CA VAL A 37 -8.40 0.42 0.27
C VAL A 37 -9.43 -0.28 -0.61
N ALA A 38 -8.94 -1.00 -1.61
CA ALA A 38 -9.78 -1.80 -2.49
C ALA A 38 -9.17 -3.19 -2.69
N PRO A 39 -10.00 -4.22 -2.92
CA PRO A 39 -9.46 -5.54 -3.23
C PRO A 39 -8.77 -5.55 -4.58
N ASP A 40 -7.66 -6.26 -4.66
CA ASP A 40 -6.95 -6.51 -5.92
C ASP A 40 -7.27 -7.94 -6.36
N ARG A 41 -8.38 -8.12 -7.03
CA ARG A 41 -8.87 -9.44 -7.43
C ARG A 41 -7.96 -10.10 -8.46
N LYS A 42 -7.33 -9.32 -9.31
CA LYS A 42 -6.44 -9.82 -10.36
C LYS A 42 -5.23 -10.56 -9.79
N HIS A 43 -4.70 -10.06 -8.67
CA HIS A 43 -3.51 -10.61 -8.03
C HIS A 43 -3.82 -11.45 -6.79
N SER A 44 -5.08 -11.63 -6.45
CA SER A 44 -5.48 -12.48 -5.34
C SER A 44 -5.46 -13.95 -5.74
N THR A 45 -5.18 -14.81 -4.78
CA THR A 45 -5.23 -16.27 -4.94
C THR A 45 -6.24 -16.85 -3.95
N PRO A 46 -6.64 -18.12 -4.08
CA PRO A 46 -7.53 -18.74 -3.10
C PRO A 46 -6.99 -18.75 -1.67
N THR A 47 -5.67 -18.69 -1.52
CA THR A 47 -5.02 -18.73 -0.20
C THR A 47 -4.55 -17.36 0.29
N GLU A 48 -4.56 -16.33 -0.57
CA GLU A 48 -4.11 -15.00 -0.19
C GLU A 48 -4.90 -13.93 -0.94
N SER A 49 -5.69 -13.17 -0.19
CA SER A 49 -6.38 -12.00 -0.73
C SER A 49 -5.44 -10.81 -0.73
N ARG A 50 -5.28 -10.18 -1.88
CA ARG A 50 -4.47 -8.97 -2.04
C ARG A 50 -5.35 -7.74 -2.15
N HIS A 51 -4.81 -6.63 -1.68
CA HIS A 51 -5.49 -5.34 -1.65
C HIS A 51 -4.55 -4.25 -2.14
N ILE A 52 -5.12 -3.14 -2.54
CA ILE A 52 -4.36 -1.94 -2.88
C ILE A 52 -4.83 -0.81 -1.99
N ALA A 53 -3.87 -0.15 -1.36
CA ALA A 53 -4.09 1.08 -0.61
C ALA A 53 -3.61 2.25 -1.47
N ALA A 54 -4.42 3.28 -1.56
CA ALA A 54 -4.10 4.51 -2.31
C ALA A 54 -4.26 5.70 -1.38
N GLY A 55 -3.32 6.62 -1.39
CA GLY A 55 -3.38 7.81 -0.55
C GLY A 55 -2.18 8.71 -0.74
N ARG A 56 -2.09 9.74 0.10
CA ARG A 56 -0.99 10.70 0.09
C ARG A 56 -0.22 10.63 1.39
N VAL A 57 1.11 10.71 1.27
CA VAL A 57 2.02 10.91 2.40
C VAL A 57 2.93 12.08 2.02
N ASP A 58 2.97 13.10 2.87
CA ASP A 58 3.72 14.33 2.62
C ASP A 58 3.39 14.96 1.25
N GLY A 59 2.12 14.92 0.86
CA GLY A 59 1.64 15.51 -0.38
C GLY A 59 1.86 14.66 -1.63
N ARG A 60 2.54 13.52 -1.53
CA ARG A 60 2.78 12.64 -2.69
C ARG A 60 1.81 11.47 -2.69
N ALA A 61 1.10 11.32 -3.80
CA ALA A 61 0.16 10.22 -3.98
C ALA A 61 0.91 8.92 -4.30
N MET A 62 0.47 7.83 -3.67
CA MET A 62 1.12 6.54 -3.80
C MET A 62 0.12 5.38 -3.81
N PHE A 63 0.56 4.25 -4.35
CA PHE A 63 -0.12 2.96 -4.25
C PHE A 63 0.74 1.98 -3.47
N VAL A 64 0.12 1.20 -2.61
CA VAL A 64 0.77 0.09 -1.92
C VAL A 64 -0.09 -1.15 -2.09
N ALA A 65 0.45 -2.17 -2.74
CA ALA A 65 -0.18 -3.49 -2.78
C ALA A 65 0.21 -4.23 -1.51
N PHE A 66 -0.75 -4.86 -0.86
CA PHE A 66 -0.50 -5.53 0.41
C PHE A 66 -1.42 -6.74 0.61
N ALA A 67 -1.05 -7.58 1.56
CA ALA A 67 -1.86 -8.68 2.05
C ALA A 67 -1.90 -8.62 3.58
N PHE A 68 -2.85 -9.33 4.17
CA PHE A 68 -2.88 -9.50 5.61
C PHE A 68 -2.14 -10.78 6.01
N ARG A 69 -1.38 -10.71 7.09
CA ARG A 69 -0.77 -11.85 7.76
C ARG A 69 -1.25 -11.83 9.19
N GLY A 70 -2.39 -12.54 9.45
CA GLY A 70 -3.09 -12.36 10.71
C GLY A 70 -3.55 -10.91 10.83
N GLU A 71 -3.12 -10.23 11.89
CA GLU A 71 -3.44 -8.81 12.11
C GLU A 71 -2.37 -7.86 11.58
N LEU A 72 -1.34 -8.39 10.91
CA LEU A 72 -0.26 -7.59 10.34
C LEU A 72 -0.55 -7.23 8.89
N ILE A 73 -0.15 -6.03 8.49
CA ILE A 73 -0.12 -5.62 7.09
C ILE A 73 1.21 -6.07 6.51
N ARG A 74 1.16 -6.85 5.43
CA ARG A 74 2.36 -7.25 4.69
C ARG A 74 2.39 -6.51 3.36
N PRO A 75 3.14 -5.41 3.26
CA PRO A 75 3.31 -4.72 1.98
C PRO A 75 4.03 -5.63 0.99
N ILE A 76 3.58 -5.58 -0.27
CA ILE A 76 4.12 -6.44 -1.34
C ILE A 76 4.87 -5.61 -2.36
N SER A 77 4.31 -4.47 -2.75
CA SER A 77 4.96 -3.52 -3.64
C SER A 77 4.41 -2.12 -3.37
N ALA A 78 5.20 -1.12 -3.70
CA ALA A 78 4.82 0.27 -3.48
C ALA A 78 5.40 1.14 -4.58
N ARG A 79 4.63 2.12 -5.04
CA ARG A 79 5.11 3.11 -6.01
C ARG A 79 4.33 4.41 -5.87
N TYR A 80 4.92 5.48 -6.35
CA TYR A 80 4.20 6.75 -6.46
C TYR A 80 3.26 6.72 -7.66
N MET A 81 2.16 7.44 -7.56
CA MET A 81 1.21 7.60 -8.66
C MET A 81 1.80 8.47 -9.76
N HIS A 82 1.47 8.17 -11.01
CA HIS A 82 1.69 9.09 -12.12
C HIS A 82 0.69 10.26 -12.01
N ALA A 83 0.98 11.37 -12.67
CA ALA A 83 0.12 12.56 -12.60
C ALA A 83 -1.34 12.28 -12.94
N LYS A 84 -1.59 11.48 -13.97
CA LYS A 84 -2.95 11.09 -14.36
C LYS A 84 -3.64 10.24 -13.29
N GLU A 85 -2.91 9.30 -12.69
CA GLU A 85 -3.44 8.46 -11.62
C GLU A 85 -3.78 9.29 -10.38
N ALA A 86 -2.91 10.21 -10.01
CA ALA A 86 -3.14 11.12 -8.89
C ALA A 86 -4.37 11.98 -9.12
N SER A 87 -4.55 12.49 -10.33
CA SER A 87 -5.72 13.28 -10.72
C SER A 87 -7.01 12.45 -10.61
N ASN A 88 -6.99 11.20 -11.07
CA ASN A 88 -8.14 10.30 -10.97
C ASN A 88 -8.46 9.97 -9.51
N TYR A 89 -7.44 9.75 -8.70
CA TYR A 89 -7.60 9.49 -7.27
C TYR A 89 -8.26 10.70 -6.58
N GLU A 90 -7.80 11.91 -6.86
CA GLU A 90 -8.36 13.14 -6.29
C GLU A 90 -9.81 13.35 -6.72
N ALA A 91 -10.15 13.03 -7.96
CA ALA A 91 -11.50 13.17 -8.46
C ALA A 91 -12.48 12.19 -7.81
N SER A 92 -12.01 11.05 -7.31
CA SER A 92 -12.85 10.03 -6.68
C SER A 92 -12.93 10.17 -5.15
N THR A 93 -12.20 11.09 -4.57
CA THR A 93 -12.26 11.41 -3.16
C THR A 93 -12.81 12.83 -2.95
#